data_250e12e4780880b5e1ac38c4c3a90335
#
_entry.id   250e12e4780880b5e1ac38c4c3a90335
#
_cell.length_a   1.000
_cell.length_b   1.000
_cell.length_c   1.000
_cell.angle_alpha   90.00
_cell.angle_beta   90.00
_cell.angle_gamma   90.00
#
_symmetry.space_group_name_H-M   'P 1'
#
loop_
_entity.id
_entity.type
_entity.pdbx_description
1 polymer ?
#
loop_
_entity_poly.entity_id
_entity_poly.type
_entity_poly.pdbx_seq_one_letter_code
_entity_poly.pdbx_strand_id
1 'polypeptide(L)'
;MSLNLDEHISKTPGFPKEGITFYDISPALEDADTLSKMIAEMVGLAKAYQPDIIAGIDARGFLFSMPLALALDCGTVMIRKAGKSPGKVIETSYALEYGEARLSIQASRAIKNKRVVLCDDLLATGGTLTAGARLIEQAGGILVGAVCVIELTGLKGRQKLGCDVSALQCYEF
;
A
#
# COMPACT_ATOMS: atom_id res chain seq x y z
N MET A 1 -24.03 4.95 -8.04
CA MET A 1 -23.12 5.94 -8.63
C MET A 1 -21.70 5.48 -8.31
N SER A 2 -20.80 5.52 -9.28
CA SER A 2 -19.37 5.27 -9.02
C SER A 2 -18.82 6.39 -8.13
N LEU A 3 -17.89 6.06 -7.26
CA LEU A 3 -17.20 7.02 -6.41
C LEU A 3 -16.36 7.97 -7.27
N ASN A 4 -16.57 9.29 -7.12
CA ASN A 4 -15.62 10.28 -7.64
C ASN A 4 -14.63 10.62 -6.51
N LEU A 5 -13.60 9.78 -6.37
CA LEU A 5 -12.65 9.91 -5.27
C LEU A 5 -11.88 11.23 -5.30
N ASP A 6 -11.66 11.80 -6.50
CA ASP A 6 -10.92 13.07 -6.64
C ASP A 6 -11.56 14.25 -5.88
N GLU A 7 -12.87 14.26 -5.74
CA GLU A 7 -13.58 15.29 -4.95
C GLU A 7 -13.33 15.19 -3.43
N HIS A 8 -12.84 14.04 -2.97
CA HIS A 8 -12.57 13.74 -1.57
C HIS A 8 -11.07 13.67 -1.24
N ILE A 9 -10.20 14.05 -2.19
CA ILE A 9 -8.76 14.14 -1.98
C ILE A 9 -8.35 15.61 -1.94
N SER A 10 -7.80 16.04 -0.80
CA SER A 10 -7.24 17.38 -0.67
C SER A 10 -5.88 17.47 -1.32
N LYS A 11 -5.64 18.53 -2.09
CA LYS A 11 -4.39 18.76 -2.83
C LYS A 11 -3.71 20.00 -2.26
N THR A 12 -2.52 19.83 -1.68
CA THR A 12 -1.72 20.92 -1.12
C THR A 12 -0.45 21.11 -1.93
N PRO A 13 -0.40 22.12 -2.83
CA PRO A 13 0.81 22.44 -3.57
C PRO A 13 1.92 22.96 -2.66
N GLY A 14 3.19 22.65 -2.99
CA GLY A 14 4.36 23.13 -2.26
C GLY A 14 4.62 22.42 -0.94
N PHE A 15 4.00 21.29 -0.64
CA PHE A 15 4.24 20.51 0.57
C PHE A 15 4.76 19.09 0.23
N PRO A 16 5.76 18.56 0.96
CA PRO A 16 6.54 19.17 2.06
C PRO A 16 7.57 20.20 1.59
N LYS A 17 7.75 20.40 0.29
CA LYS A 17 8.65 21.38 -0.33
C LYS A 17 8.09 21.87 -1.66
N GLU A 18 8.60 23.00 -2.15
CA GLU A 18 8.26 23.59 -3.44
C GLU A 18 8.40 22.57 -4.59
N GLY A 19 7.46 22.58 -5.52
CA GLY A 19 7.40 21.66 -6.66
C GLY A 19 6.73 20.30 -6.37
N ILE A 20 6.37 20.00 -5.12
CA ILE A 20 5.62 18.80 -4.75
C ILE A 20 4.16 19.17 -4.44
N THR A 21 3.22 18.36 -4.90
CA THR A 21 1.82 18.41 -4.46
C THR A 21 1.56 17.23 -3.53
N PHE A 22 1.10 17.52 -2.32
CA PHE A 22 0.67 16.51 -1.36
C PHE A 22 -0.80 16.15 -1.60
N TYR A 23 -1.08 14.87 -1.75
CA TYR A 23 -2.43 14.33 -1.90
C TYR A 23 -2.87 13.74 -0.58
N ASP A 24 -3.82 14.39 0.08
CA ASP A 24 -4.33 14.00 1.39
C ASP A 24 -5.65 13.26 1.25
N ILE A 25 -5.67 12.02 1.73
CA ILE A 25 -6.85 11.14 1.73
C ILE A 25 -7.73 11.34 2.97
N SER A 26 -7.32 12.19 3.92
CA SER A 26 -8.05 12.38 5.19
C SER A 26 -9.53 12.73 4.98
N PRO A 27 -9.89 13.63 4.04
CA PRO A 27 -11.31 13.92 3.80
C PRO A 27 -12.12 12.70 3.34
N ALA A 28 -11.50 11.80 2.55
CA ALA A 28 -12.16 10.55 2.14
C ALA A 28 -12.33 9.56 3.29
N LEU A 29 -11.44 9.60 4.28
CA LEU A 29 -11.53 8.75 5.48
C LEU A 29 -12.54 9.27 6.50
N GLU A 30 -12.77 10.59 6.56
CA GLU A 30 -13.69 11.25 7.50
C GLU A 30 -15.16 11.07 7.12
N ASP A 31 -15.46 10.91 5.84
CA ASP A 31 -16.82 10.69 5.33
C ASP A 31 -17.15 9.20 5.23
N ALA A 32 -18.12 8.73 6.01
CA ALA A 32 -18.45 7.32 6.14
C ALA A 32 -18.93 6.67 4.83
N ASP A 33 -19.65 7.40 4.00
CA ASP A 33 -20.17 6.90 2.71
C ASP A 33 -19.02 6.76 1.70
N THR A 34 -18.17 7.77 1.61
CA THR A 34 -16.96 7.77 0.77
C THR A 34 -16.00 6.68 1.19
N LEU A 35 -15.70 6.55 2.49
CA LEU A 35 -14.86 5.49 3.03
C LEU A 35 -15.40 4.10 2.67
N SER A 36 -16.69 3.88 2.87
CA SER A 36 -17.33 2.60 2.56
C SER A 36 -17.22 2.24 1.07
N LYS A 37 -17.47 3.19 0.19
CA LYS A 37 -17.36 3.01 -1.27
C LYS A 37 -15.91 2.76 -1.70
N MET A 38 -14.97 3.55 -1.16
CA MET A 38 -13.54 3.41 -1.43
C MET A 38 -13.04 2.01 -1.04
N ILE A 39 -13.40 1.52 0.14
CA ILE A 39 -13.04 0.16 0.56
C ILE A 39 -13.68 -0.88 -0.35
N ALA A 40 -14.96 -0.74 -0.72
CA ALA A 40 -15.64 -1.68 -1.61
C ALA A 40 -14.97 -1.77 -2.99
N GLU A 41 -14.55 -0.65 -3.56
CA GLU A 41 -13.82 -0.62 -4.84
C GLU A 41 -12.42 -1.25 -4.69
N MET A 42 -11.66 -0.94 -3.60
CA MET A 42 -10.37 -1.58 -3.33
C MET A 42 -10.50 -3.10 -3.14
N VAL A 43 -11.56 -3.57 -2.50
CA VAL A 43 -11.87 -5.01 -2.37
C VAL A 43 -12.04 -5.63 -3.76
N GLY A 44 -12.76 -4.97 -4.67
CA GLY A 44 -12.91 -5.41 -6.06
C GLY A 44 -11.56 -5.57 -6.77
N LEU A 45 -10.66 -4.60 -6.62
CA LEU A 45 -9.32 -4.65 -7.18
C LEU A 45 -8.48 -5.78 -6.57
N ALA A 46 -8.45 -5.89 -5.25
CA ALA A 46 -7.67 -6.91 -4.54
C ALA A 46 -8.17 -8.34 -4.83
N LYS A 47 -9.48 -8.52 -4.97
CA LYS A 47 -10.11 -9.82 -5.27
C LYS A 47 -9.61 -10.42 -6.59
N ALA A 48 -9.31 -9.61 -7.59
CA ALA A 48 -8.79 -10.06 -8.88
C ALA A 48 -7.47 -10.83 -8.75
N TYR A 49 -6.68 -10.55 -7.73
CA TYR A 49 -5.42 -11.23 -7.44
C TYR A 49 -5.59 -12.52 -6.62
N GLN A 50 -6.77 -12.83 -6.12
CA GLN A 50 -7.06 -14.01 -5.31
C GLN A 50 -6.08 -14.18 -4.13
N PRO A 51 -6.01 -13.23 -3.20
CA PRO A 51 -5.07 -13.28 -2.09
C PRO A 51 -5.46 -14.30 -1.02
N ASP A 52 -4.47 -14.94 -0.40
CA ASP A 52 -4.59 -15.63 0.87
C ASP A 52 -4.34 -14.68 2.05
N ILE A 53 -3.60 -13.59 1.80
CA ILE A 53 -3.18 -12.61 2.81
C ILE A 53 -3.07 -11.23 2.17
N ILE A 54 -3.49 -10.20 2.91
CA ILE A 54 -3.22 -8.80 2.59
C ILE A 54 -2.06 -8.30 3.47
N ALA A 55 -1.01 -7.77 2.86
CA ALA A 55 0.11 -7.16 3.57
C ALA A 55 -0.01 -5.63 3.53
N GLY A 56 -0.23 -5.01 4.69
CA GLY A 56 -0.29 -3.54 4.80
C GLY A 56 1.04 -2.93 5.18
N ILE A 57 1.39 -1.77 4.62
CA ILE A 57 2.61 -1.04 4.95
C ILE A 57 2.31 0.05 6.00
N ASP A 58 3.20 0.17 6.99
CA ASP A 58 3.18 1.19 8.06
C ASP A 58 3.33 2.61 7.48
N ALA A 59 2.38 3.51 7.71
CA ALA A 59 1.26 3.40 8.66
C ALA A 59 -0.09 3.33 7.94
N ARG A 60 -0.30 4.11 6.85
CA ARG A 60 -1.61 4.27 6.22
C ARG A 60 -2.08 3.03 5.47
N GLY A 61 -1.17 2.18 4.99
CA GLY A 61 -1.53 0.89 4.42
C GLY A 61 -2.31 -0.02 5.37
N PHE A 62 -2.16 0.16 6.69
CA PHE A 62 -2.92 -0.59 7.70
C PHE A 62 -4.40 -0.24 7.70
N LEU A 63 -4.76 1.00 7.36
CA LEU A 63 -6.15 1.45 7.31
C LEU A 63 -6.95 0.67 6.26
N PHE A 64 -6.29 0.24 5.19
CA PHE A 64 -6.90 -0.47 4.08
C PHE A 64 -6.73 -1.98 4.18
N SER A 65 -5.56 -2.47 4.61
CA SER A 65 -5.27 -3.90 4.65
C SER A 65 -6.23 -4.68 5.55
N MET A 66 -6.64 -4.11 6.68
CA MET A 66 -7.59 -4.75 7.60
C MET A 66 -8.98 -4.93 6.98
N PRO A 67 -9.67 -3.87 6.50
CA PRO A 67 -10.99 -4.03 5.90
C PRO A 67 -10.96 -4.88 4.62
N LEU A 68 -9.89 -4.82 3.81
CA LEU A 68 -9.74 -5.69 2.64
C LEU A 68 -9.68 -7.17 3.06
N ALA A 69 -8.86 -7.48 4.06
CA ALA A 69 -8.72 -8.85 4.56
C ALA A 69 -10.04 -9.41 5.10
N LEU A 70 -10.78 -8.62 5.88
CA LEU A 70 -12.10 -9.00 6.39
C LEU A 70 -13.11 -9.25 5.26
N ALA A 71 -13.16 -8.35 4.27
CA ALA A 71 -14.11 -8.48 3.16
C ALA A 71 -13.78 -9.65 2.20
N LEU A 72 -12.52 -10.06 2.14
CA LEU A 72 -12.04 -11.17 1.30
C LEU A 72 -11.91 -12.49 2.06
N ASP A 73 -12.31 -12.55 3.33
CA ASP A 73 -12.20 -13.72 4.23
C ASP A 73 -10.77 -14.29 4.25
N CYS A 74 -9.78 -13.40 4.36
CA CYS A 74 -8.37 -13.77 4.44
C CYS A 74 -7.66 -13.07 5.60
N GLY A 75 -6.40 -13.45 5.87
CA GLY A 75 -5.60 -12.83 6.92
C GLY A 75 -4.93 -11.53 6.49
N THR A 76 -4.38 -10.80 7.47
CA THR A 76 -3.51 -9.65 7.18
C THR A 76 -2.19 -9.76 7.93
N VAL A 77 -1.13 -9.21 7.35
CA VAL A 77 0.19 -9.05 7.98
C VAL A 77 0.65 -7.61 7.88
N MET A 78 1.41 -7.20 8.89
CA MET A 78 1.95 -5.84 8.95
C MET A 78 3.40 -5.82 8.47
N ILE A 79 3.71 -4.96 7.51
CA ILE A 79 5.06 -4.55 7.16
C ILE A 79 5.32 -3.22 7.86
N ARG A 80 6.27 -3.20 8.79
CA ARG A 80 6.47 -2.08 9.70
C ARG A 80 7.78 -1.36 9.46
N LYS A 81 7.83 -0.09 9.82
CA LYS A 81 9.10 0.64 9.92
C LYS A 81 10.04 -0.11 10.88
N ALA A 82 11.33 -0.17 10.55
CA ALA A 82 12.34 -0.87 11.36
C ALA A 82 12.30 -0.44 12.82
N GLY A 83 12.55 -1.40 13.73
CA GLY A 83 12.49 -1.16 15.16
C GLY A 83 11.09 -1.16 15.80
N LYS A 84 10.03 -1.35 15.01
CA LYS A 84 8.63 -1.36 15.51
C LYS A 84 8.10 -2.78 15.78
N SER A 85 8.78 -3.81 15.32
CA SER A 85 8.34 -5.20 15.48
C SER A 85 9.18 -5.93 16.52
N PRO A 86 8.56 -6.66 17.46
CA PRO A 86 9.30 -7.47 18.43
C PRO A 86 9.81 -8.78 17.81
N GLY A 87 10.83 -9.37 18.43
CA GLY A 87 11.37 -10.66 18.06
C GLY A 87 12.24 -10.64 16.82
N LYS A 88 12.40 -11.81 16.18
CA LYS A 88 13.20 -11.93 14.97
C LYS A 88 12.46 -11.33 13.77
N VAL A 89 13.12 -10.45 13.05
CA VAL A 89 12.58 -9.77 11.86
C VAL A 89 13.45 -10.02 10.63
N ILE A 90 12.84 -9.89 9.45
CA ILE A 90 13.50 -9.72 8.17
C ILE A 90 13.40 -8.24 7.85
N GLU A 91 14.50 -7.60 7.47
CA GLU A 91 14.54 -6.17 7.17
C GLU A 91 15.06 -5.94 5.75
N THR A 92 14.56 -4.86 5.13
CA THR A 92 15.09 -4.36 3.87
C THR A 92 15.14 -2.84 3.91
N SER A 93 16.16 -2.27 3.28
CA SER A 93 16.29 -0.82 3.13
C SER A 93 15.88 -0.35 1.75
N TYR A 94 15.49 0.92 1.65
CA TYR A 94 15.21 1.57 0.39
C TYR A 94 15.56 3.05 0.48
N ALA A 95 16.02 3.59 -0.67
CA ALA A 95 16.37 4.99 -0.77
C ALA A 95 15.12 5.89 -0.72
N LEU A 96 15.21 6.94 0.06
CA LEU A 96 14.32 8.10 0.01
C LEU A 96 15.01 9.23 -0.79
N GLU A 97 14.30 10.29 -1.11
CA GLU A 97 14.92 11.49 -1.70
C GLU A 97 16.02 12.05 -0.78
N TYR A 98 15.86 11.88 0.53
CA TYR A 98 16.83 12.31 1.56
C TYR A 98 17.02 11.16 2.55
N GLY A 99 18.11 10.39 2.36
CA GLY A 99 18.49 9.31 3.26
C GLY A 99 17.93 7.94 2.86
N GLU A 100 17.89 7.06 3.84
CA GLU A 100 17.48 5.68 3.71
C GLU A 100 16.39 5.36 4.73
N ALA A 101 15.37 4.64 4.32
CA ALA A 101 14.38 4.09 5.23
C ALA A 101 14.44 2.57 5.23
N ARG A 102 13.99 1.96 6.32
CA ARG A 102 13.95 0.50 6.45
C ARG A 102 12.57 0.04 6.85
N LEU A 103 12.14 -1.04 6.21
CA LEU A 103 10.95 -1.79 6.57
C LEU A 103 11.33 -3.16 7.11
N SER A 104 10.45 -3.74 7.90
CA SER A 104 10.61 -5.06 8.49
C SER A 104 9.31 -5.85 8.49
N ILE A 105 9.44 -7.18 8.41
CA ILE A 105 8.37 -8.14 8.67
C ILE A 105 8.88 -9.14 9.72
N GLN A 106 8.00 -9.57 10.62
CA GLN A 106 8.37 -10.60 11.60
C GLN A 106 8.61 -11.94 10.89
N ALA A 107 9.77 -12.57 11.14
CA ALA A 107 10.17 -13.82 10.51
C ALA A 107 9.23 -15.00 10.81
N SER A 108 8.44 -14.91 11.89
CA SER A 108 7.47 -15.92 12.31
C SER A 108 6.13 -15.84 11.60
N ARG A 109 5.95 -14.91 10.64
CA ARG A 109 4.66 -14.78 9.92
C ARG A 109 4.39 -15.98 9.04
N ALA A 110 3.14 -16.45 9.07
CA ALA A 110 2.69 -17.62 8.32
C ALA A 110 2.31 -17.27 6.87
N ILE A 111 3.23 -16.63 6.12
CA ILE A 111 3.00 -16.22 4.72
C ILE A 111 3.70 -17.12 3.70
N LYS A 112 4.48 -18.10 4.16
CA LYS A 112 5.20 -19.02 3.27
C LYS A 112 4.23 -19.72 2.31
N ASN A 113 4.52 -19.66 1.02
CA ASN A 113 3.69 -20.20 -0.07
C ASN A 113 2.27 -19.61 -0.16
N LYS A 114 1.99 -18.50 0.53
CA LYS A 114 0.71 -17.80 0.47
C LYS A 114 0.74 -16.73 -0.64
N ARG A 115 -0.38 -16.57 -1.31
CA ARG A 115 -0.63 -15.50 -2.27
C ARG A 115 -0.85 -14.19 -1.50
N VAL A 116 0.06 -13.25 -1.64
CA VAL A 116 0.04 -12.00 -0.87
C VAL A 116 -0.23 -10.82 -1.80
N VAL A 117 -1.24 -10.03 -1.47
CA VAL A 117 -1.46 -8.71 -2.05
C VAL A 117 -0.87 -7.65 -1.12
N LEU A 118 -0.02 -6.79 -1.66
CA LEU A 118 0.56 -5.66 -0.94
C LEU A 118 -0.40 -4.47 -1.00
N CYS A 119 -0.56 -3.75 0.12
CA CYS A 119 -1.51 -2.66 0.23
C CYS A 119 -0.87 -1.42 0.87
N ASP A 120 -1.05 -0.26 0.22
CA ASP A 120 -0.68 1.05 0.76
C ASP A 120 -1.67 2.13 0.31
N ASP A 121 -1.53 3.35 0.81
CA ASP A 121 -2.36 4.48 0.38
C ASP A 121 -1.86 5.09 -0.94
N LEU A 122 -0.55 5.17 -1.14
CA LEU A 122 0.06 5.91 -2.23
C LEU A 122 1.19 5.13 -2.91
N LEU A 123 1.11 5.04 -4.24
CA LEU A 123 2.25 4.68 -5.09
C LEU A 123 2.83 5.95 -5.73
N ALA A 124 3.96 6.41 -5.23
CA ALA A 124 4.74 7.51 -5.79
C ALA A 124 5.94 6.97 -6.58
N THR A 125 7.14 7.07 -6.05
CA THR A 125 8.37 6.57 -6.70
C THR A 125 8.53 5.05 -6.69
N GLY A 126 7.68 4.33 -5.96
CA GLY A 126 7.70 2.88 -5.84
C GLY A 126 8.67 2.31 -4.81
N GLY A 127 9.50 3.14 -4.17
CA GLY A 127 10.51 2.66 -3.22
C GLY A 127 9.94 1.84 -2.06
N THR A 128 8.92 2.37 -1.40
CA THR A 128 8.24 1.73 -0.26
C THR A 128 7.59 0.39 -0.66
N LEU A 129 6.81 0.39 -1.73
CA LEU A 129 6.14 -0.82 -2.21
C LEU A 129 7.15 -1.88 -2.69
N THR A 130 8.24 -1.47 -3.37
CA THR A 130 9.31 -2.40 -3.78
C THR A 130 9.99 -3.02 -2.56
N ALA A 131 10.24 -2.26 -1.50
CA ALA A 131 10.77 -2.78 -0.26
C ALA A 131 9.80 -3.78 0.40
N GLY A 132 8.51 -3.45 0.43
CA GLY A 132 7.47 -4.37 0.91
C GLY A 132 7.41 -5.67 0.10
N ALA A 133 7.49 -5.58 -1.23
CA ALA A 133 7.54 -6.73 -2.13
C ALA A 133 8.70 -7.68 -1.80
N ARG A 134 9.92 -7.12 -1.65
CA ARG A 134 11.11 -7.90 -1.27
C ARG A 134 10.94 -8.60 0.09
N LEU A 135 10.32 -7.95 1.08
CA LEU A 135 10.08 -8.56 2.39
C LEU A 135 9.11 -9.74 2.30
N ILE A 136 8.06 -9.64 1.49
CA ILE A 136 7.12 -10.73 1.24
C ILE A 136 7.86 -11.94 0.66
N GLU A 137 8.67 -11.72 -0.38
CA GLU A 137 9.45 -12.77 -1.04
C GLU A 137 10.48 -13.41 -0.10
N GLN A 138 11.22 -12.59 0.66
CA GLN A 138 12.20 -13.06 1.65
C GLN A 138 11.55 -13.87 2.77
N ALA A 139 10.32 -13.57 3.14
CA ALA A 139 9.53 -14.33 4.09
C ALA A 139 8.86 -15.57 3.47
N GLY A 140 9.09 -15.83 2.18
CA GLY A 140 8.59 -17.01 1.46
C GLY A 140 7.17 -16.86 0.92
N GLY A 141 6.58 -15.68 0.93
CA GLY A 141 5.29 -15.37 0.32
C GLY A 141 5.40 -15.23 -1.20
N ILE A 142 4.28 -15.37 -1.88
CA ILE A 142 4.13 -15.17 -3.33
C ILE A 142 3.43 -13.83 -3.54
N LEU A 143 4.16 -12.79 -3.95
CA LEU A 143 3.57 -11.52 -4.29
C LEU A 143 2.76 -11.66 -5.58
N VAL A 144 1.44 -11.46 -5.50
CA VAL A 144 0.52 -11.63 -6.64
C VAL A 144 -0.01 -10.31 -7.19
N GLY A 145 0.15 -9.21 -6.46
CA GLY A 145 -0.26 -7.88 -6.88
C GLY A 145 -0.12 -6.86 -5.77
N ALA A 146 -0.30 -5.60 -6.12
CA ALA A 146 -0.37 -4.49 -5.17
C ALA A 146 -1.63 -3.65 -5.42
N VAL A 147 -2.22 -3.12 -4.35
CA VAL A 147 -3.36 -2.20 -4.42
C VAL A 147 -3.06 -0.94 -3.62
N CYS A 148 -3.40 0.22 -4.19
CA CYS A 148 -3.30 1.50 -3.51
C CYS A 148 -4.49 2.40 -3.81
N VAL A 149 -4.69 3.41 -2.97
CA VAL A 149 -5.72 4.41 -3.18
C VAL A 149 -5.30 5.34 -4.33
N ILE A 150 -4.07 5.82 -4.30
CA ILE A 150 -3.54 6.80 -5.25
C ILE A 150 -2.28 6.27 -5.94
N GLU A 151 -2.16 6.53 -7.24
CA GLU A 151 -0.93 6.40 -7.99
C GLU A 151 -0.54 7.73 -8.64
N LEU A 152 0.73 8.14 -8.47
CA LEU A 152 1.36 9.26 -9.16
C LEU A 152 2.11 8.72 -10.39
N THR A 153 1.41 8.62 -11.52
CA THR A 153 1.88 7.92 -12.72
C THR A 153 3.14 8.52 -13.33
N GLY A 154 3.29 9.86 -13.24
CA GLY A 154 4.47 10.58 -13.71
C GLY A 154 5.78 10.12 -13.04
N LEU A 155 5.72 9.59 -11.82
CA LEU A 155 6.89 9.07 -11.11
C LEU A 155 7.27 7.62 -11.49
N LYS A 156 6.46 6.96 -12.32
CA LYS A 156 6.71 5.63 -12.89
C LYS A 156 7.00 4.55 -11.84
N GLY A 157 6.43 4.70 -10.63
CA GLY A 157 6.69 3.82 -9.50
C GLY A 157 6.34 2.35 -9.77
N ARG A 158 5.24 2.09 -10.51
CA ARG A 158 4.82 0.71 -10.84
C ARG A 158 5.85 -0.08 -11.64
N GLN A 159 6.71 0.59 -12.43
CA GLN A 159 7.75 -0.08 -13.21
C GLN A 159 8.82 -0.74 -12.35
N LYS A 160 8.92 -0.38 -11.07
CA LYS A 160 9.88 -0.94 -10.12
C LYS A 160 9.35 -2.16 -9.36
N LEU A 161 8.03 -2.38 -9.40
CA LEU A 161 7.41 -3.53 -8.77
C LEU A 161 7.43 -4.73 -9.74
N GLY A 162 7.77 -5.90 -9.26
CA GLY A 162 7.74 -7.14 -10.04
C GLY A 162 6.34 -7.77 -10.16
N CYS A 163 5.27 -7.01 -9.93
CA CYS A 163 3.89 -7.44 -10.00
C CYS A 163 2.98 -6.36 -10.57
N ASP A 164 1.75 -6.75 -10.92
CA ASP A 164 0.72 -5.80 -11.31
C ASP A 164 0.31 -4.91 -10.14
N VAL A 165 -0.06 -3.67 -10.47
CA VAL A 165 -0.55 -2.67 -9.51
C VAL A 165 -1.90 -2.15 -9.97
N SER A 166 -2.85 -2.11 -9.04
CA SER A 166 -4.14 -1.46 -9.21
C SER A 166 -4.27 -0.27 -8.26
N ALA A 167 -4.76 0.85 -8.76
CA ALA A 167 -5.02 2.04 -7.97
C ALA A 167 -6.45 2.55 -8.24
N LEU A 168 -7.08 3.16 -7.24
CA LEU A 168 -8.41 3.76 -7.41
C LEU A 168 -8.33 5.06 -8.18
N GLN A 169 -7.35 5.89 -7.87
CA GLN A 169 -7.16 7.22 -8.46
C GLN A 169 -5.73 7.36 -8.99
N CYS A 170 -5.61 7.85 -10.22
CA CYS A 170 -4.32 8.14 -10.84
C CYS A 170 -4.18 9.63 -11.09
N TYR A 171 -3.00 10.18 -10.82
CA TYR A 171 -2.63 11.56 -11.14
C TYR A 171 -1.40 11.57 -12.05
N GLU A 172 -1.52 12.30 -13.15
CA GLU A 172 -0.41 12.64 -14.04
C GLU A 172 0.12 14.04 -13.70
N PHE A 173 1.43 14.23 -13.68
CA PHE A 173 2.10 15.53 -13.57
C PHE A 173 3.47 15.49 -14.21
#